data_50991ef461ecbb7768b2cc16c8112bb8
#
_entry.id   50991ef461ecbb7768b2cc16c8112bb8
#
_cell.length_a   1.000
_cell.length_b   1.000
_cell.length_c   1.000
_cell.angle_alpha   90.00
_cell.angle_beta   90.00
_cell.angle_gamma   90.00
#
_symmetry.space_group_name_H-M   'P 1'
#
loop_
_entity.id
_entity.type
_entity.pdbx_description
1 polymer ?
#
loop_
_entity_poly.entity_id
_entity_poly.type
_entity_poly.pdbx_seq_one_letter_code
_entity_poly.pdbx_strand_id
1 'polypeptide(L)'
;MTVWPGLSLAAPVTAVATNKFLDSIGVVTSLPDRGQPLARTIEMVRYCGFRWVRAGIEGLSDEGPTTVQTFLDLHRETGVRLSWGLVSGGTDVTKLVKTGKVLAEAGALLAFEGNNEPNNWGVTYQGEKGGGRESSWMAVAKLQRDLYQAVKSDPVLANYPVWSISEPGAQRDNVGLQFLTIPPSAQTLMPDGTTYADYANVHNYVYHPHSPSPADNKTWDAADPTAASRVDGLFGNFGVTWSRRFRGYAQDRLDTLPRVTTETGTYIQGPVTEELQGLNLMNLYLAQFKRGYAYTSVYLLRDRTDEGGNQSFGFYRPDYSPRKAAIYLHNLTTILADRGTLAKPGRLDFEISNQPKTVHELLLQRSDGTFQLIVWGERLRGEDRVTVKLGDMPEQVRLHDPTIGVEPVQTLSNANSIELTLSDHPIVITISPRMQ
;
A
#
# COMPACT_ATOMS: atom_id res chain seq x y z
N MET A 1 0.85 33.85 44.21
CA MET A 1 0.40 33.28 42.90
C MET A 1 1.53 32.44 42.38
N THR A 2 1.46 31.16 42.58
CA THR A 2 2.45 30.19 42.06
C THR A 2 2.03 29.85 40.63
N VAL A 3 2.76 30.37 39.66
CA VAL A 3 2.58 29.99 38.25
C VAL A 3 3.14 28.57 38.13
N TRP A 4 2.27 27.63 37.89
CA TRP A 4 2.65 26.28 37.48
C TRP A 4 3.31 26.38 36.10
N PRO A 5 4.46 25.76 35.87
CA PRO A 5 5.03 25.71 34.54
C PRO A 5 4.06 24.90 33.67
N GLY A 6 3.49 25.54 32.66
CA GLY A 6 2.72 24.84 31.63
C GLY A 6 3.58 23.77 31.01
N LEU A 7 3.12 22.54 31.03
CA LEU A 7 3.70 21.44 30.28
C LEU A 7 3.77 21.88 28.79
N SER A 8 4.98 22.14 28.31
CA SER A 8 5.20 22.36 26.88
C SER A 8 4.98 21.03 26.18
N LEU A 9 3.82 20.86 25.55
CA LEU A 9 3.61 19.75 24.64
C LEU A 9 4.51 19.86 23.40
N ALA A 10 4.72 18.77 22.71
CA ALA A 10 5.41 18.76 21.42
C ALA A 10 4.73 19.73 20.44
N ALA A 11 5.46 20.22 19.43
CA ALA A 11 4.89 21.12 18.43
C ALA A 11 3.67 20.49 17.74
N PRO A 12 2.58 21.28 17.48
CA PRO A 12 1.38 20.75 16.85
C PRO A 12 1.65 20.02 15.54
N VAL A 13 1.06 18.84 15.37
CA VAL A 13 1.22 17.97 14.21
C VAL A 13 0.17 18.34 13.15
N THR A 14 0.59 18.52 11.91
CA THR A 14 -0.33 18.72 10.77
C THR A 14 -0.99 17.40 10.40
N ALA A 15 -2.31 17.38 10.36
CA ALA A 15 -3.07 16.21 9.95
C ALA A 15 -2.95 15.96 8.43
N VAL A 16 -3.29 14.75 8.02
CA VAL A 16 -3.52 14.40 6.61
C VAL A 16 -5.04 14.28 6.39
N ALA A 17 -5.54 14.70 5.22
CA ALA A 17 -6.95 14.48 4.89
C ALA A 17 -7.26 12.98 4.90
N THR A 18 -8.32 12.57 5.58
CA THR A 18 -8.68 11.15 5.75
C THR A 18 -8.83 10.44 4.41
N ASN A 19 -9.44 11.09 3.41
CA ASN A 19 -9.58 10.49 2.09
C ASN A 19 -8.23 10.23 1.40
N LYS A 20 -7.19 11.01 1.68
CA LYS A 20 -5.85 10.73 1.13
C LYS A 20 -5.29 9.40 1.61
N PHE A 21 -5.55 9.03 2.87
CA PHE A 21 -5.20 7.72 3.39
C PHE A 21 -6.10 6.63 2.79
N LEU A 22 -7.42 6.83 2.80
CA LEU A 22 -8.36 5.85 2.24
C LEU A 22 -8.09 5.57 0.76
N ASP A 23 -7.76 6.60 -0.03
CA ASP A 23 -7.45 6.49 -1.45
C ASP A 23 -6.14 5.72 -1.73
N SER A 24 -5.29 5.54 -0.72
CA SER A 24 -4.08 4.74 -0.81
C SER A 24 -4.33 3.23 -0.69
N ILE A 25 -5.51 2.82 -0.19
CA ILE A 25 -5.84 1.43 0.12
C ILE A 25 -6.29 0.69 -1.13
N GLY A 26 -5.50 -0.25 -1.60
CA GLY A 26 -5.76 -1.06 -2.77
C GLY A 26 -5.57 -2.56 -2.54
N VAL A 27 -5.95 -3.35 -3.53
CA VAL A 27 -5.85 -4.81 -3.50
C VAL A 27 -5.59 -5.37 -4.90
N VAL A 28 -4.86 -6.48 -4.98
CA VAL A 28 -4.74 -7.26 -6.22
C VAL A 28 -6.02 -8.06 -6.43
N THR A 29 -6.66 -7.91 -7.60
CA THR A 29 -7.82 -8.73 -7.97
C THR A 29 -7.38 -10.02 -8.66
N SER A 30 -8.28 -11.00 -8.70
CA SER A 30 -8.12 -12.22 -9.50
C SER A 30 -8.83 -12.15 -10.84
N LEU A 31 -9.33 -10.98 -11.23
CA LEU A 31 -9.77 -10.71 -12.59
C LEU A 31 -8.53 -10.44 -13.46
N PRO A 32 -8.53 -10.87 -14.69
CA PRO A 32 -9.50 -11.70 -15.39
C PRO A 32 -9.21 -13.20 -15.36
N ASP A 33 -7.99 -13.58 -15.06
CA ASP A 33 -7.42 -14.89 -15.40
C ASP A 33 -7.72 -16.02 -14.41
N ARG A 34 -8.34 -15.70 -13.27
CA ARG A 34 -8.65 -16.67 -12.19
C ARG A 34 -10.11 -17.07 -12.12
N GLY A 35 -10.90 -16.72 -13.13
CA GLY A 35 -12.32 -17.06 -13.20
C GLY A 35 -13.17 -16.49 -12.07
N GLN A 36 -12.73 -15.39 -11.43
CA GLN A 36 -13.46 -14.73 -10.36
C GLN A 36 -14.64 -13.95 -10.94
N PRO A 37 -15.90 -14.23 -10.54
CA PRO A 37 -17.05 -13.50 -11.05
C PRO A 37 -17.02 -12.02 -10.68
N LEU A 38 -17.35 -11.14 -11.65
CA LEU A 38 -17.39 -9.70 -11.43
C LEU A 38 -18.29 -9.32 -10.26
N ALA A 39 -19.48 -9.91 -10.15
CA ALA A 39 -20.42 -9.61 -9.07
C ALA A 39 -19.81 -9.86 -7.68
N ARG A 40 -19.06 -10.95 -7.50
CA ARG A 40 -18.37 -11.25 -6.26
C ARG A 40 -17.23 -10.28 -5.99
N THR A 41 -16.51 -9.88 -7.02
CA THR A 41 -15.47 -8.85 -6.88
C THR A 41 -16.05 -7.52 -6.41
N ILE A 42 -17.18 -7.10 -6.99
CA ILE A 42 -17.89 -5.88 -6.58
C ILE A 42 -18.30 -5.94 -5.10
N GLU A 43 -18.92 -7.06 -4.67
CA GLU A 43 -19.33 -7.24 -3.27
C GLU A 43 -18.12 -7.12 -2.30
N MET A 44 -17.04 -7.85 -2.58
CA MET A 44 -15.84 -7.90 -1.73
C MET A 44 -15.12 -6.54 -1.66
N VAL A 45 -14.99 -5.88 -2.80
CA VAL A 45 -14.33 -4.57 -2.90
C VAL A 45 -15.11 -3.49 -2.13
N ARG A 46 -16.43 -3.46 -2.29
CA ARG A 46 -17.32 -2.55 -1.54
C ARG A 46 -17.26 -2.79 -0.05
N TYR A 47 -17.33 -4.05 0.36
CA TYR A 47 -17.32 -4.42 1.77
C TYR A 47 -16.04 -3.95 2.48
N CYS A 48 -14.87 -4.23 1.90
CA CYS A 48 -13.59 -3.81 2.49
C CYS A 48 -13.29 -2.31 2.35
N GLY A 49 -14.01 -1.59 1.48
CA GLY A 49 -13.79 -0.17 1.24
C GLY A 49 -12.54 0.15 0.42
N PHE A 50 -12.08 -0.77 -0.41
CA PHE A 50 -10.95 -0.52 -1.33
C PHE A 50 -11.27 0.63 -2.29
N ARG A 51 -10.26 1.47 -2.57
CA ARG A 51 -10.36 2.62 -3.47
C ARG A 51 -9.72 2.40 -4.82
N TRP A 52 -8.88 1.40 -4.93
CA TRP A 52 -8.27 1.00 -6.18
C TRP A 52 -7.95 -0.49 -6.20
N VAL A 53 -7.77 -1.02 -7.40
CA VAL A 53 -7.39 -2.41 -7.62
C VAL A 53 -6.24 -2.49 -8.59
N ARG A 54 -5.35 -3.43 -8.36
CA ARG A 54 -4.29 -3.77 -9.28
C ARG A 54 -4.84 -4.76 -10.31
N ALA A 55 -4.67 -4.42 -11.59
CA ALA A 55 -5.13 -5.20 -12.73
C ALA A 55 -4.20 -4.96 -13.94
N GLY A 56 -4.45 -5.66 -15.04
CA GLY A 56 -3.66 -5.51 -16.25
C GLY A 56 -4.22 -6.31 -17.41
N ILE A 57 -3.37 -6.50 -18.42
CA ILE A 57 -3.75 -7.17 -19.66
C ILE A 57 -3.52 -8.68 -19.65
N GLU A 58 -2.94 -9.23 -18.58
CA GLU A 58 -2.79 -10.68 -18.44
C GLU A 58 -4.17 -11.33 -18.34
N GLY A 59 -4.43 -12.31 -19.21
CA GLY A 59 -5.76 -12.96 -19.32
C GLY A 59 -6.86 -12.08 -19.93
N LEU A 60 -6.55 -10.85 -20.34
CA LEU A 60 -7.53 -9.97 -21.01
C LEU A 60 -7.77 -10.44 -22.44
N SER A 61 -9.03 -10.68 -22.78
CA SER A 61 -9.50 -11.04 -24.13
C SER A 61 -10.24 -9.88 -24.77
N ASP A 62 -10.32 -9.89 -26.10
CA ASP A 62 -11.15 -8.91 -26.83
C ASP A 62 -12.64 -9.30 -26.76
N GLU A 63 -12.93 -10.60 -26.62
CA GLU A 63 -14.27 -11.15 -26.47
C GLU A 63 -14.28 -12.17 -25.31
N GLY A 64 -15.44 -12.37 -24.69
CA GLY A 64 -15.61 -13.35 -23.61
C GLY A 64 -15.84 -12.71 -22.24
N PRO A 65 -15.64 -13.47 -21.15
CA PRO A 65 -16.07 -13.05 -19.81
C PRO A 65 -15.19 -11.95 -19.18
N THR A 66 -14.02 -11.70 -19.73
CA THR A 66 -13.08 -10.71 -19.18
C THR A 66 -12.45 -9.87 -20.27
N THR A 67 -13.07 -8.72 -20.48
CA THR A 67 -12.65 -7.68 -21.42
C THR A 67 -12.38 -6.38 -20.68
N VAL A 68 -11.93 -5.34 -21.36
CA VAL A 68 -11.84 -3.99 -20.80
C VAL A 68 -13.18 -3.54 -20.20
N GLN A 69 -14.32 -3.95 -20.81
CA GLN A 69 -15.65 -3.63 -20.30
C GLN A 69 -15.90 -4.18 -18.89
N THR A 70 -15.36 -5.34 -18.55
CA THR A 70 -15.45 -5.91 -17.18
C THR A 70 -14.84 -4.97 -16.14
N PHE A 71 -13.72 -4.33 -16.47
CA PHE A 71 -13.07 -3.37 -15.58
C PHE A 71 -13.79 -2.02 -15.54
N LEU A 72 -14.37 -1.57 -16.65
CA LEU A 72 -15.25 -0.40 -16.67
C LEU A 72 -16.50 -0.62 -15.80
N ASP A 73 -17.09 -1.82 -15.87
CA ASP A 73 -18.23 -2.18 -15.04
C ASP A 73 -17.84 -2.24 -13.55
N LEU A 74 -16.67 -2.78 -13.22
CA LEU A 74 -16.15 -2.75 -11.85
C LEU A 74 -16.00 -1.31 -11.34
N HIS A 75 -15.40 -0.43 -12.14
CA HIS A 75 -15.27 0.99 -11.81
C HIS A 75 -16.63 1.66 -11.62
N ARG A 76 -17.55 1.50 -12.58
CA ARG A 76 -18.89 2.09 -12.53
C ARG A 76 -19.64 1.70 -11.26
N GLU A 77 -19.56 0.41 -10.88
CA GLU A 77 -20.28 -0.14 -9.73
C GLU A 77 -19.65 0.20 -8.39
N THR A 78 -18.34 0.39 -8.33
CA THR A 78 -17.62 0.53 -7.05
C THR A 78 -16.93 1.87 -6.86
N GLY A 79 -16.66 2.60 -7.93
CA GLY A 79 -15.82 3.81 -7.94
C GLY A 79 -14.33 3.51 -7.84
N VAL A 80 -13.88 2.25 -7.77
CA VAL A 80 -12.44 1.94 -7.70
C VAL A 80 -11.74 2.32 -8.98
N ARG A 81 -10.50 2.81 -8.84
CA ARG A 81 -9.62 3.05 -9.98
C ARG A 81 -8.67 1.87 -10.17
N LEU A 82 -8.04 1.80 -11.32
CA LEU A 82 -7.23 0.68 -11.74
C LEU A 82 -5.76 1.11 -11.92
N SER A 83 -4.80 0.43 -11.30
CA SER A 83 -3.46 0.39 -11.87
C SER A 83 -3.48 -0.61 -13.02
N TRP A 84 -2.84 -0.25 -14.13
CA TRP A 84 -2.97 -0.99 -15.37
C TRP A 84 -1.60 -1.39 -15.91
N GLY A 85 -1.22 -2.64 -15.73
CA GLY A 85 0.10 -3.14 -16.11
C GLY A 85 0.46 -4.51 -15.56
N LEU A 86 -0.43 -5.14 -14.75
CA LEU A 86 -0.18 -6.48 -14.23
C LEU A 86 -0.03 -7.47 -15.38
N VAL A 87 1.21 -7.84 -15.67
CA VAL A 87 1.58 -8.86 -16.64
C VAL A 87 2.99 -9.37 -16.35
N SER A 88 3.19 -10.68 -16.47
CA SER A 88 4.46 -11.35 -16.27
C SER A 88 5.10 -11.79 -17.61
N GLY A 89 6.41 -11.86 -17.67
CA GLY A 89 7.13 -12.40 -18.84
C GLY A 89 7.30 -11.48 -20.04
N GLY A 90 6.76 -10.27 -20.00
CA GLY A 90 6.80 -9.24 -21.06
C GLY A 90 5.45 -8.61 -21.28
N THR A 91 5.43 -7.45 -21.93
CA THR A 91 4.22 -6.66 -22.14
C THR A 91 4.10 -6.23 -23.59
N ASP A 92 2.90 -6.35 -24.14
CA ASP A 92 2.51 -5.62 -25.34
C ASP A 92 2.16 -4.17 -24.96
N VAL A 93 3.14 -3.27 -25.09
CA VAL A 93 3.01 -1.86 -24.76
C VAL A 93 1.85 -1.22 -25.55
N THR A 94 1.65 -1.61 -26.81
CA THR A 94 0.60 -1.05 -27.67
C THR A 94 -0.79 -1.44 -27.13
N LYS A 95 -0.99 -2.71 -26.80
CA LYS A 95 -2.24 -3.19 -26.21
C LYS A 95 -2.48 -2.55 -24.82
N LEU A 96 -1.44 -2.47 -24.01
CA LEU A 96 -1.52 -1.87 -22.66
C LEU A 96 -1.95 -0.39 -22.74
N VAL A 97 -1.30 0.40 -23.59
CA VAL A 97 -1.60 1.83 -23.76
C VAL A 97 -2.99 2.03 -24.38
N LYS A 98 -3.35 1.26 -25.42
CA LYS A 98 -4.68 1.32 -26.05
C LYS A 98 -5.81 1.05 -25.06
N THR A 99 -5.70 -0.03 -24.28
CA THR A 99 -6.72 -0.40 -23.29
C THR A 99 -6.73 0.55 -22.10
N GLY A 100 -5.57 1.00 -21.64
CA GLY A 100 -5.46 2.02 -20.60
C GLY A 100 -6.09 3.36 -20.99
N LYS A 101 -6.04 3.73 -22.28
CA LYS A 101 -6.71 4.94 -22.79
C LYS A 101 -8.23 4.85 -22.63
N VAL A 102 -8.83 3.70 -22.93
CA VAL A 102 -10.26 3.46 -22.70
C VAL A 102 -10.63 3.64 -21.23
N LEU A 103 -9.79 3.12 -20.32
CA LEU A 103 -10.00 3.30 -18.88
C LEU A 103 -9.83 4.77 -18.45
N ALA A 104 -8.87 5.48 -19.03
CA ALA A 104 -8.63 6.91 -18.75
C ALA A 104 -9.81 7.78 -19.16
N GLU A 105 -10.35 7.57 -20.36
CA GLU A 105 -11.51 8.29 -20.90
C GLU A 105 -12.77 8.08 -20.04
N ALA A 106 -12.86 6.94 -19.36
CA ALA A 106 -13.93 6.63 -18.41
C ALA A 106 -13.66 7.11 -16.96
N GLY A 107 -12.47 7.70 -16.68
CA GLY A 107 -12.06 8.06 -15.31
C GLY A 107 -11.67 6.88 -14.43
N ALA A 108 -11.55 5.68 -15.00
CA ALA A 108 -11.26 4.44 -14.29
C ALA A 108 -9.75 4.19 -14.09
N LEU A 109 -8.87 4.84 -14.87
CA LEU A 109 -7.43 4.65 -14.75
C LEU A 109 -6.86 5.40 -13.54
N LEU A 110 -6.01 4.74 -12.76
CA LEU A 110 -5.20 5.35 -11.70
C LEU A 110 -3.79 5.63 -12.19
N ALA A 111 -3.15 4.62 -12.76
CA ALA A 111 -1.77 4.64 -13.20
C ALA A 111 -1.50 3.54 -14.23
N PHE A 112 -0.45 3.68 -15.01
CA PHE A 112 0.19 2.55 -15.67
C PHE A 112 1.23 1.92 -14.75
N GLU A 113 1.46 0.64 -14.91
CA GLU A 113 2.45 -0.11 -14.14
C GLU A 113 3.37 -0.89 -15.07
N GLY A 114 4.65 -0.95 -14.76
CA GLY A 114 5.62 -1.80 -15.46
C GLY A 114 5.41 -3.29 -15.18
N ASN A 115 6.22 -4.13 -15.83
CA ASN A 115 6.13 -5.57 -15.72
C ASN A 115 6.19 -6.08 -14.29
N ASN A 116 5.38 -7.11 -14.03
CA ASN A 116 5.37 -7.82 -12.77
C ASN A 116 6.64 -8.65 -12.60
N GLU A 117 7.36 -8.39 -11.54
CA GLU A 117 8.48 -9.20 -11.04
C GLU A 117 9.43 -9.73 -12.12
N PRO A 118 10.06 -8.88 -12.93
CA PRO A 118 10.96 -9.35 -13.97
C PRO A 118 12.19 -10.08 -13.44
N ASN A 119 12.48 -10.02 -12.15
CA ASN A 119 13.48 -10.86 -11.48
C ASN A 119 13.01 -12.32 -11.34
N ASN A 120 11.71 -12.59 -11.32
CA ASN A 120 11.12 -13.94 -11.31
C ASN A 120 10.75 -14.40 -12.71
N TRP A 121 10.15 -13.50 -13.46
CA TRP A 121 9.57 -13.75 -14.77
C TRP A 121 10.37 -12.96 -15.80
N GLY A 122 11.41 -13.57 -16.36
CA GLY A 122 12.24 -12.93 -17.38
C GLY A 122 11.42 -12.36 -18.53
N VAL A 123 11.80 -11.18 -18.99
CA VAL A 123 11.10 -10.42 -20.03
C VAL A 123 11.74 -10.71 -21.38
N THR A 124 10.91 -10.90 -22.41
CA THR A 124 11.35 -10.84 -23.81
C THR A 124 10.78 -9.59 -24.45
N TYR A 125 11.62 -8.67 -24.91
CA TYR A 125 11.22 -7.43 -25.52
C TYR A 125 12.10 -7.08 -26.73
N GLN A 126 11.47 -6.79 -27.88
CA GLN A 126 12.16 -6.51 -29.15
C GLN A 126 13.22 -7.57 -29.55
N GLY A 127 12.91 -8.86 -29.26
CA GLY A 127 13.81 -9.98 -29.54
C GLY A 127 14.95 -10.19 -28.54
N GLU A 128 15.10 -9.34 -27.55
CA GLU A 128 16.07 -9.48 -26.47
C GLU A 128 15.43 -10.07 -25.20
N LYS A 129 16.19 -10.86 -24.46
CA LYS A 129 15.78 -11.39 -23.14
C LYS A 129 16.48 -10.60 -22.03
N GLY A 130 15.78 -10.41 -20.90
CA GLY A 130 16.34 -9.76 -19.72
C GLY A 130 15.57 -10.07 -18.45
N GLY A 131 16.19 -9.79 -17.30
CA GLY A 131 15.64 -10.16 -16.00
C GLY A 131 15.65 -11.68 -15.75
N GLY A 132 15.00 -12.15 -14.71
CA GLY A 132 14.95 -13.56 -14.35
C GLY A 132 16.34 -14.15 -14.10
N ARG A 133 16.69 -15.18 -14.87
CA ARG A 133 18.01 -15.83 -14.82
C ARG A 133 19.01 -15.26 -15.83
N GLU A 134 18.58 -14.30 -16.64
CA GLU A 134 19.44 -13.67 -17.62
C GLU A 134 20.49 -12.77 -16.95
N SER A 135 21.65 -12.64 -17.61
CA SER A 135 22.73 -11.79 -17.10
C SER A 135 22.49 -10.29 -17.30
N SER A 136 21.54 -9.93 -18.16
CA SER A 136 21.23 -8.55 -18.54
C SER A 136 19.81 -8.15 -18.16
N TRP A 137 19.64 -6.87 -17.81
CA TRP A 137 18.34 -6.24 -17.58
C TRP A 137 17.96 -5.26 -18.72
N MET A 138 18.70 -5.27 -19.83
CA MET A 138 18.47 -4.31 -20.94
C MET A 138 17.07 -4.42 -21.54
N ALA A 139 16.54 -5.62 -21.75
CA ALA A 139 15.19 -5.81 -22.29
C ALA A 139 14.14 -5.22 -21.35
N VAL A 140 14.30 -5.40 -20.03
CA VAL A 140 13.42 -4.83 -19.01
C VAL A 140 13.51 -3.30 -19.02
N ALA A 141 14.71 -2.75 -19.08
CA ALA A 141 14.95 -1.30 -19.09
C ALA A 141 14.36 -0.64 -20.35
N LYS A 142 14.56 -1.23 -21.52
CA LYS A 142 14.00 -0.74 -22.78
C LYS A 142 12.48 -0.75 -22.76
N LEU A 143 11.88 -1.85 -22.29
CA LEU A 143 10.42 -1.96 -22.18
C LEU A 143 9.83 -0.90 -21.25
N GLN A 144 10.42 -0.72 -20.07
CA GLN A 144 9.93 0.25 -19.09
C GLN A 144 10.07 1.70 -19.62
N ARG A 145 11.21 2.02 -20.27
CA ARG A 145 11.39 3.31 -20.95
C ARG A 145 10.33 3.55 -22.02
N ASP A 146 10.10 2.57 -22.87
CA ASP A 146 9.18 2.69 -24.01
C ASP A 146 7.73 2.82 -23.54
N LEU A 147 7.35 2.10 -22.47
CA LEU A 147 6.07 2.29 -21.80
C LEU A 147 5.92 3.73 -21.29
N TYR A 148 6.93 4.23 -20.57
CA TYR A 148 6.92 5.62 -20.06
C TYR A 148 6.75 6.62 -21.21
N GLN A 149 7.54 6.49 -22.26
CA GLN A 149 7.47 7.38 -23.42
C GLN A 149 6.13 7.30 -24.14
N ALA A 150 5.57 6.09 -24.33
CA ALA A 150 4.28 5.90 -24.97
C ALA A 150 3.13 6.58 -24.19
N VAL A 151 3.13 6.45 -22.87
CA VAL A 151 2.15 7.11 -22.01
C VAL A 151 2.32 8.63 -22.03
N LYS A 152 3.56 9.13 -21.88
CA LYS A 152 3.82 10.59 -21.78
C LYS A 152 3.68 11.32 -23.09
N SER A 153 3.76 10.65 -24.23
CA SER A 153 3.53 11.24 -25.55
C SER A 153 2.07 11.25 -25.99
N ASP A 154 1.19 10.49 -25.36
CA ASP A 154 -0.25 10.51 -25.67
C ASP A 154 -0.95 11.66 -24.94
N PRO A 155 -1.65 12.58 -25.62
CA PRO A 155 -2.25 13.76 -25.00
C PRO A 155 -3.35 13.43 -23.97
N VAL A 156 -4.00 12.26 -24.05
CA VAL A 156 -5.00 11.81 -23.07
C VAL A 156 -4.31 11.23 -21.83
N LEU A 157 -3.17 10.58 -22.03
CA LEU A 157 -2.49 9.81 -20.98
C LEU A 157 -1.34 10.54 -20.30
N ALA A 158 -0.83 11.62 -20.89
CA ALA A 158 0.38 12.31 -20.42
C ALA A 158 0.38 12.66 -18.92
N ASN A 159 -0.79 12.98 -18.38
CA ASN A 159 -0.95 13.32 -16.95
C ASN A 159 -1.11 12.13 -16.02
N TYR A 160 -1.31 10.92 -16.54
CA TYR A 160 -1.40 9.73 -15.71
C TYR A 160 0.00 9.27 -15.28
N PRO A 161 0.17 8.88 -14.01
CA PRO A 161 1.46 8.38 -13.55
C PRO A 161 1.80 7.02 -14.15
N VAL A 162 3.10 6.82 -14.36
CA VAL A 162 3.69 5.53 -14.71
C VAL A 162 4.48 5.04 -13.50
N TRP A 163 4.09 3.90 -12.96
CA TRP A 163 4.83 3.22 -11.90
C TRP A 163 5.89 2.31 -12.51
N SER A 164 7.03 2.20 -11.85
CA SER A 164 8.12 1.33 -12.30
C SER A 164 7.72 -0.14 -12.30
N ILE A 165 8.57 -0.97 -12.87
CA ILE A 165 8.49 -2.41 -12.63
C ILE A 165 8.44 -2.69 -11.13
N SER A 166 7.88 -3.84 -10.77
CA SER A 166 7.87 -4.34 -9.40
C SER A 166 8.83 -5.52 -9.24
N GLU A 167 9.50 -5.61 -8.10
CA GLU A 167 10.30 -6.78 -7.75
C GLU A 167 10.34 -7.00 -6.24
N PRO A 168 10.38 -8.25 -5.76
CA PRO A 168 10.59 -8.55 -4.36
C PRO A 168 12.09 -8.43 -4.03
N GLY A 169 12.44 -7.33 -3.39
CA GLY A 169 13.82 -6.98 -3.12
C GLY A 169 14.53 -6.39 -4.33
N ALA A 170 15.79 -5.99 -4.13
CA ALA A 170 16.58 -5.35 -5.16
C ALA A 170 17.45 -6.35 -5.89
N GLN A 171 17.51 -6.19 -7.20
CA GLN A 171 18.43 -6.96 -8.04
C GLN A 171 19.76 -6.21 -8.24
N ARG A 172 20.82 -6.97 -8.39
CA ARG A 172 22.18 -6.42 -8.43
C ARG A 172 22.43 -5.50 -9.63
N ASP A 173 21.92 -5.84 -10.78
CA ASP A 173 22.21 -5.16 -12.05
C ASP A 173 20.93 -4.76 -12.79
N ASN A 174 19.91 -4.30 -12.07
CA ASN A 174 18.61 -3.89 -12.63
C ASN A 174 18.65 -2.57 -13.42
N VAL A 175 19.79 -2.03 -13.71
CA VAL A 175 20.04 -0.78 -14.45
C VAL A 175 19.32 0.46 -13.86
N GLY A 176 18.99 0.41 -12.58
CA GLY A 176 18.36 1.52 -11.87
C GLY A 176 16.85 1.65 -12.08
N LEU A 177 16.16 0.58 -12.46
CA LEU A 177 14.71 0.61 -12.75
C LEU A 177 13.81 0.95 -11.56
N GLN A 178 14.31 0.85 -10.33
CA GLN A 178 13.60 1.36 -9.14
C GLN A 178 13.68 2.88 -9.02
N PHE A 179 14.53 3.54 -9.79
CA PHE A 179 14.64 5.00 -9.82
C PHE A 179 13.80 5.59 -10.94
N LEU A 180 13.38 6.83 -10.77
CA LEU A 180 12.52 7.50 -11.74
C LEU A 180 13.28 7.92 -13.00
N THR A 181 14.53 8.35 -12.83
CA THR A 181 15.39 8.84 -13.89
C THR A 181 16.83 8.51 -13.58
N ILE A 182 17.60 8.07 -14.58
CA ILE A 182 19.03 7.84 -14.44
C ILE A 182 19.75 9.19 -14.25
N PRO A 183 20.34 9.46 -13.09
CA PRO A 183 21.10 10.68 -12.87
C PRO A 183 22.46 10.65 -13.60
N PRO A 184 23.11 11.82 -13.78
CA PRO A 184 24.45 11.88 -14.33
C PRO A 184 25.42 10.98 -13.55
N SER A 185 26.23 10.25 -14.29
CA SER A 185 27.31 9.38 -13.73
C SER A 185 26.82 8.25 -12.80
N ALA A 186 25.57 7.81 -12.93
CA ALA A 186 25.01 6.71 -12.15
C ALA A 186 25.65 5.34 -12.46
N GLN A 187 26.44 5.24 -13.54
CA GLN A 187 27.13 4.01 -13.97
C GLN A 187 26.17 2.84 -14.23
N THR A 188 25.00 3.12 -14.78
CA THR A 188 24.02 2.12 -15.23
C THR A 188 24.24 1.80 -16.72
N LEU A 189 23.56 0.76 -17.22
CA LEU A 189 23.66 0.36 -18.63
C LEU A 189 22.89 1.30 -19.56
N MET A 190 21.94 2.08 -19.03
CA MET A 190 21.16 3.06 -19.81
C MET A 190 21.80 4.44 -19.71
N PRO A 191 21.65 5.26 -20.75
CA PRO A 191 22.20 6.61 -20.78
C PRO A 191 21.67 7.49 -19.62
N ASP A 192 22.51 8.43 -19.18
CA ASP A 192 22.10 9.47 -18.24
C ASP A 192 20.85 10.19 -18.76
N GLY A 193 19.93 10.52 -17.85
CA GLY A 193 18.67 11.17 -18.19
C GLY A 193 17.57 10.24 -18.71
N THR A 194 17.82 8.93 -18.84
CA THR A 194 16.75 7.98 -19.18
C THR A 194 15.70 7.98 -18.09
N THR A 195 14.43 8.26 -18.45
CA THR A 195 13.29 8.27 -17.53
C THR A 195 12.44 7.03 -17.71
N TYR A 196 12.08 6.39 -16.59
CA TYR A 196 11.33 5.14 -16.56
C TYR A 196 9.94 5.29 -15.96
N ALA A 197 9.79 6.12 -14.94
CA ALA A 197 8.58 6.14 -14.12
C ALA A 197 8.43 7.46 -13.36
N ASP A 198 7.24 7.67 -12.80
CA ASP A 198 6.94 8.74 -11.84
C ASP A 198 7.02 8.25 -10.39
N TYR A 199 6.88 6.93 -10.15
CA TYR A 199 6.93 6.30 -8.83
C TYR A 199 7.78 5.02 -8.88
N ALA A 200 8.60 4.84 -7.87
CA ALA A 200 9.30 3.60 -7.63
C ALA A 200 8.33 2.57 -7.05
N ASN A 201 8.42 1.32 -7.51
CA ASN A 201 7.53 0.24 -7.14
C ASN A 201 8.31 -0.93 -6.58
N VAL A 202 7.76 -1.60 -5.55
CA VAL A 202 8.40 -2.73 -4.90
C VAL A 202 7.35 -3.70 -4.36
N HIS A 203 7.71 -4.98 -4.30
CA HIS A 203 6.94 -5.99 -3.58
C HIS A 203 7.62 -6.31 -2.26
N ASN A 204 7.09 -5.78 -1.16
CA ASN A 204 7.68 -5.81 0.17
C ASN A 204 6.82 -6.60 1.17
N TYR A 205 6.70 -7.90 0.97
CA TYR A 205 5.87 -8.76 1.82
C TYR A 205 6.29 -8.75 3.29
N VAL A 206 5.30 -8.77 4.18
CA VAL A 206 5.48 -8.92 5.63
C VAL A 206 5.81 -10.36 5.97
N TYR A 207 4.97 -11.29 5.50
CA TYR A 207 5.18 -12.72 5.60
C TYR A 207 4.90 -13.41 4.28
N HIS A 208 5.89 -14.17 3.81
CA HIS A 208 5.82 -15.06 2.66
C HIS A 208 6.23 -16.47 3.13
N PRO A 209 5.96 -17.57 2.42
CA PRO A 209 6.35 -18.92 2.84
C PRO A 209 7.81 -19.09 3.29
N HIS A 210 8.71 -18.27 2.77
CA HIS A 210 10.13 -18.30 3.14
C HIS A 210 10.54 -17.19 4.12
N SER A 211 9.60 -16.42 4.64
CA SER A 211 9.90 -15.37 5.60
C SER A 211 10.35 -15.92 6.95
N PRO A 212 11.13 -15.15 7.73
CA PRO A 212 11.44 -15.45 9.11
C PRO A 212 10.17 -15.55 9.97
N SER A 213 10.31 -16.15 11.15
CA SER A 213 9.25 -16.23 12.14
C SER A 213 8.66 -14.85 12.50
N PRO A 214 7.40 -14.80 12.95
CA PRO A 214 6.79 -13.59 13.48
C PRO A 214 7.65 -12.91 14.55
N ALA A 215 7.67 -11.60 14.51
CA ALA A 215 8.37 -10.74 15.46
C ALA A 215 7.66 -9.39 15.55
N ASP A 216 8.06 -8.57 16.52
CA ASP A 216 7.59 -7.19 16.65
C ASP A 216 7.95 -6.34 15.42
N ASN A 217 7.21 -5.30 15.15
CA ASN A 217 7.44 -4.30 14.08
C ASN A 217 7.50 -4.86 12.64
N LYS A 218 6.85 -5.97 12.37
CA LYS A 218 6.97 -6.59 11.05
C LYS A 218 6.38 -5.75 9.91
N THR A 219 5.24 -5.11 10.13
CA THR A 219 4.63 -4.27 9.08
C THR A 219 5.37 -2.96 8.92
N TRP A 220 5.83 -2.38 10.04
CA TRP A 220 6.66 -1.18 10.04
C TRP A 220 7.99 -1.39 9.32
N ASP A 221 8.64 -2.50 9.60
CA ASP A 221 9.92 -2.86 8.97
C ASP A 221 9.75 -3.21 7.49
N ALA A 222 8.64 -3.87 7.11
CA ALA A 222 8.36 -4.19 5.70
C ALA A 222 8.14 -2.93 4.85
N ALA A 223 7.60 -1.86 5.44
CA ALA A 223 7.41 -0.60 4.74
C ALA A 223 8.74 0.06 4.33
N ASP A 224 9.79 -0.11 5.12
CA ASP A 224 11.12 0.41 4.79
C ASP A 224 12.20 -0.51 5.38
N PRO A 225 12.44 -1.68 4.77
CA PRO A 225 13.30 -2.68 5.33
C PRO A 225 14.79 -2.29 5.25
N THR A 226 15.51 -2.74 6.25
CA THR A 226 16.98 -2.69 6.30
C THR A 226 17.52 -4.11 6.32
N ALA A 227 18.82 -4.30 6.18
CA ALA A 227 19.46 -5.61 6.30
C ALA A 227 19.17 -6.30 7.65
N ALA A 228 18.80 -5.55 8.68
CA ALA A 228 18.45 -6.06 10.01
C ALA A 228 16.97 -6.43 10.16
N SER A 229 16.10 -5.91 9.31
CA SER A 229 14.63 -6.05 9.45
C SER A 229 14.13 -7.48 9.22
N ARG A 230 14.73 -8.23 8.30
CA ARG A 230 14.42 -9.63 7.99
C ARG A 230 12.93 -9.88 7.69
N VAL A 231 12.32 -8.99 6.91
CA VAL A 231 10.89 -9.06 6.57
C VAL A 231 10.66 -9.65 5.19
N ASP A 232 11.44 -9.24 4.19
CA ASP A 232 11.38 -9.80 2.85
C ASP A 232 12.19 -11.08 2.78
N GLY A 233 11.52 -12.19 2.58
CA GLY A 233 12.14 -13.51 2.55
C GLY A 233 11.94 -14.26 1.24
N LEU A 234 11.25 -13.68 0.25
CA LEU A 234 10.86 -14.40 -0.95
C LEU A 234 12.06 -14.95 -1.68
N PHE A 235 13.16 -14.49 -1.80
CA PHE A 235 14.36 -15.09 -2.40
C PHE A 235 15.58 -15.01 -1.47
N GLY A 236 15.37 -14.93 -0.16
CA GLY A 236 16.43 -14.73 0.81
C GLY A 236 16.99 -13.30 0.82
N ASN A 237 16.25 -12.35 0.26
CA ASN A 237 16.66 -10.95 0.15
C ASN A 237 16.22 -10.10 1.32
N PHE A 238 16.32 -10.62 2.53
CA PHE A 238 15.90 -9.91 3.74
C PHE A 238 16.48 -8.50 3.84
N GLY A 239 15.61 -7.52 4.00
CA GLY A 239 15.98 -6.15 4.27
C GLY A 239 16.69 -5.42 3.12
N VAL A 240 16.41 -5.78 1.87
CA VAL A 240 17.07 -5.16 0.70
C VAL A 240 16.12 -4.54 -0.31
N THR A 241 14.87 -4.33 0.06
CA THR A 241 13.81 -3.85 -0.84
C THR A 241 14.14 -2.51 -1.49
N TRP A 242 14.64 -1.53 -0.74
CA TRP A 242 15.12 -0.23 -1.26
C TRP A 242 16.64 -0.22 -1.24
N SER A 243 17.24 -1.06 -2.01
CA SER A 243 18.59 -1.49 -1.82
C SER A 243 19.64 -0.42 -2.08
N ARG A 244 20.63 -0.43 -1.24
CA ARG A 244 21.95 0.18 -1.46
C ARG A 244 22.74 -0.45 -2.62
N ARG A 245 22.19 -1.45 -3.29
CA ARG A 245 22.83 -2.14 -4.41
C ARG A 245 22.66 -1.42 -5.74
N PHE A 246 21.83 -0.40 -5.79
CA PHE A 246 21.68 0.41 -7.00
C PHE A 246 22.95 1.23 -7.24
N ARG A 247 23.64 0.90 -8.33
CA ARG A 247 24.90 1.53 -8.67
C ARG A 247 24.70 3.03 -8.93
N GLY A 248 25.59 3.84 -8.37
CA GLY A 248 25.62 5.28 -8.61
C GLY A 248 24.57 6.12 -7.85
N TYR A 249 23.75 5.51 -6.97
CA TYR A 249 22.74 6.22 -6.20
C TYR A 249 23.14 6.40 -4.74
N ALA A 250 22.94 7.61 -4.22
CA ALA A 250 23.12 7.91 -2.81
C ALA A 250 21.87 7.55 -1.99
N GLN A 251 22.05 7.21 -0.71
CA GLN A 251 20.96 6.76 0.17
C GLN A 251 19.87 7.83 0.34
N ASP A 252 20.25 9.10 0.50
CA ASP A 252 19.32 10.22 0.67
C ASP A 252 18.35 10.37 -0.51
N ARG A 253 18.76 10.00 -1.71
CA ARG A 253 17.89 9.99 -2.90
C ARG A 253 16.88 8.87 -2.86
N LEU A 254 17.26 7.70 -2.34
CA LEU A 254 16.36 6.56 -2.15
C LEU A 254 15.27 6.88 -1.12
N ASP A 255 15.62 7.60 -0.07
CA ASP A 255 14.71 7.95 1.04
C ASP A 255 13.62 8.93 0.60
N THR A 256 13.86 9.68 -0.48
CA THR A 256 12.93 10.72 -0.99
C THR A 256 12.13 10.31 -2.22
N LEU A 257 12.35 9.10 -2.77
CA LEU A 257 11.61 8.64 -3.95
C LEU A 257 10.10 8.53 -3.67
N PRO A 258 9.24 9.02 -4.58
CA PRO A 258 7.83 8.67 -4.56
C PRO A 258 7.68 7.15 -4.67
N ARG A 259 6.91 6.55 -3.74
CA ARG A 259 6.84 5.10 -3.58
C ARG A 259 5.43 4.57 -3.74
N VAL A 260 5.34 3.40 -4.34
CA VAL A 260 4.14 2.56 -4.35
C VAL A 260 4.55 1.12 -4.07
N THR A 261 3.64 0.31 -3.55
CA THR A 261 3.76 -1.13 -3.59
C THR A 261 2.52 -1.71 -4.24
N THR A 262 2.73 -2.49 -5.29
CA THR A 262 1.65 -3.13 -6.04
C THR A 262 1.38 -4.56 -5.58
N GLU A 263 2.28 -5.12 -4.76
CA GLU A 263 2.05 -6.33 -3.97
C GLU A 263 2.78 -6.27 -2.64
N THR A 264 2.04 -6.54 -1.58
CA THR A 264 2.54 -6.85 -0.25
C THR A 264 1.52 -7.75 0.43
N GLY A 265 1.82 -8.26 1.60
CA GLY A 265 0.82 -9.08 2.29
C GLY A 265 1.40 -10.00 3.34
N THR A 266 0.52 -10.86 3.83
CA THR A 266 0.81 -11.81 4.90
C THR A 266 0.24 -13.18 4.55
N TYR A 267 1.10 -14.16 4.39
CA TYR A 267 0.73 -15.55 4.10
C TYR A 267 0.39 -16.30 5.40
N ILE A 268 -0.77 -16.96 5.42
CA ILE A 268 -1.19 -17.79 6.56
C ILE A 268 -0.48 -19.13 6.47
N GLN A 269 0.52 -19.34 7.33
CA GLN A 269 1.26 -20.60 7.44
C GLN A 269 1.95 -20.72 8.80
N GLY A 270 1.90 -21.92 9.39
CA GLY A 270 2.61 -22.19 10.64
C GLY A 270 2.19 -21.23 11.77
N PRO A 271 3.11 -20.42 12.31
CA PRO A 271 2.77 -19.48 13.38
C PRO A 271 1.98 -18.24 12.91
N VAL A 272 1.86 -18.01 11.61
CA VAL A 272 1.04 -16.92 11.07
C VAL A 272 -0.40 -17.41 10.91
N THR A 273 -1.21 -17.11 11.90
CA THR A 273 -2.64 -17.45 11.93
C THR A 273 -3.48 -16.48 11.10
N GLU A 274 -4.75 -16.81 10.87
CA GLU A 274 -5.71 -15.89 10.24
C GLU A 274 -5.92 -14.61 11.08
N GLU A 275 -5.87 -14.72 12.41
CA GLU A 275 -5.90 -13.57 13.32
C GLU A 275 -4.73 -12.64 13.04
N LEU A 276 -3.51 -13.17 13.12
CA LEU A 276 -2.29 -12.39 12.88
C LEU A 276 -2.26 -11.78 11.49
N GLN A 277 -2.76 -12.49 10.46
CA GLN A 277 -2.92 -11.92 9.12
C GLN A 277 -3.82 -10.69 9.14
N GLY A 278 -5.00 -10.80 9.79
CA GLY A 278 -5.97 -9.70 9.83
C GLY A 278 -5.40 -8.45 10.51
N LEU A 279 -4.72 -8.62 11.64
CA LEU A 279 -4.06 -7.54 12.37
C LEU A 279 -2.94 -6.92 11.54
N ASN A 280 -2.08 -7.74 10.95
CA ASN A 280 -0.98 -7.29 10.12
C ASN A 280 -1.46 -6.51 8.89
N LEU A 281 -2.54 -6.91 8.22
CA LEU A 281 -3.01 -6.21 7.04
C LEU A 281 -3.57 -4.81 7.35
N MET A 282 -4.18 -4.60 8.53
CA MET A 282 -4.52 -3.26 8.98
C MET A 282 -3.27 -2.41 9.25
N ASN A 283 -2.36 -2.92 10.07
CA ASN A 283 -1.11 -2.23 10.42
C ASN A 283 -0.27 -1.93 9.18
N LEU A 284 -0.28 -2.83 8.20
CA LEU A 284 0.47 -2.68 6.95
C LEU A 284 0.03 -1.45 6.16
N TYR A 285 -1.28 -1.22 5.96
CA TYR A 285 -1.75 0.00 5.26
C TYR A 285 -1.35 1.27 6.02
N LEU A 286 -1.43 1.25 7.35
CA LEU A 286 -1.03 2.37 8.20
C LEU A 286 0.48 2.63 8.10
N ALA A 287 1.29 1.59 8.27
CA ALA A 287 2.75 1.67 8.23
C ALA A 287 3.24 2.14 6.85
N GLN A 288 2.75 1.56 5.77
CA GLN A 288 3.09 1.95 4.41
C GLN A 288 2.80 3.44 4.17
N PHE A 289 1.58 3.88 4.50
CA PHE A 289 1.19 5.27 4.32
C PHE A 289 2.03 6.23 5.17
N LYS A 290 2.24 5.90 6.46
CA LYS A 290 3.05 6.71 7.38
C LYS A 290 4.50 6.82 6.89
N ARG A 291 5.03 5.77 6.26
CA ARG A 291 6.39 5.71 5.71
C ARG A 291 6.49 6.26 4.28
N GLY A 292 5.43 6.90 3.77
CA GLY A 292 5.46 7.70 2.56
C GLY A 292 5.07 6.97 1.26
N TYR A 293 4.45 5.79 1.35
CA TYR A 293 3.84 5.17 0.17
C TYR A 293 2.58 5.91 -0.24
N ALA A 294 2.49 6.28 -1.51
CA ALA A 294 1.30 6.93 -2.05
C ALA A 294 0.14 5.95 -2.24
N TYR A 295 0.47 4.70 -2.59
CA TYR A 295 -0.50 3.64 -2.85
C TYR A 295 0.06 2.30 -2.39
N THR A 296 -0.82 1.47 -1.79
CA THR A 296 -0.49 0.14 -1.27
C THR A 296 -1.53 -0.86 -1.73
N SER A 297 -1.11 -1.90 -2.47
CA SER A 297 -1.95 -3.02 -2.85
C SER A 297 -1.52 -4.29 -2.11
N VAL A 298 -2.46 -4.90 -1.44
CA VAL A 298 -2.23 -6.20 -0.79
C VAL A 298 -2.55 -7.34 -1.77
N TYR A 299 -1.68 -8.32 -1.83
CA TYR A 299 -1.91 -9.60 -2.47
C TYR A 299 -2.60 -10.52 -1.46
N LEU A 300 -3.92 -10.90 -1.60
CA LEU A 300 -4.82 -10.51 -2.68
C LEU A 300 -6.27 -10.51 -2.17
N LEU A 301 -7.24 -10.16 -3.03
CA LEU A 301 -8.64 -10.06 -2.65
C LEU A 301 -9.22 -11.40 -2.21
N ARG A 302 -9.01 -12.47 -2.99
CA ARG A 302 -9.50 -13.83 -2.73
C ARG A 302 -8.39 -14.85 -2.98
N ASP A 303 -8.27 -15.83 -2.10
CA ASP A 303 -7.29 -16.91 -2.25
C ASP A 303 -7.40 -17.57 -3.63
N ARG A 304 -6.26 -17.85 -4.22
CA ARG A 304 -6.13 -18.57 -5.48
C ARG A 304 -6.21 -20.07 -5.25
N THR A 305 -6.78 -20.77 -6.23
CA THR A 305 -6.88 -22.23 -6.25
C THR A 305 -6.12 -22.86 -7.41
N ASP A 306 -5.59 -22.02 -8.31
CA ASP A 306 -4.92 -22.40 -9.56
C ASP A 306 -3.38 -22.41 -9.44
N GLU A 307 -2.82 -21.85 -8.36
CA GLU A 307 -1.41 -21.99 -8.04
C GLU A 307 -1.18 -23.19 -7.12
N GLY A 308 -0.08 -23.92 -7.34
CA GLY A 308 0.26 -25.08 -6.52
C GLY A 308 0.34 -24.71 -5.04
N GLY A 309 -0.53 -25.29 -4.20
CA GLY A 309 -0.48 -25.20 -2.76
C GLY A 309 -1.47 -24.24 -2.10
N ASN A 310 -2.58 -23.85 -2.75
CA ASN A 310 -3.64 -23.04 -2.12
C ASN A 310 -3.07 -21.89 -1.27
N GLN A 311 -2.63 -20.84 -1.92
CA GLN A 311 -1.97 -19.72 -1.26
C GLN A 311 -2.96 -18.90 -0.42
N SER A 312 -2.83 -18.98 0.90
CA SER A 312 -3.71 -18.29 1.85
C SER A 312 -3.23 -16.87 2.16
N PHE A 313 -3.29 -15.99 1.18
CA PHE A 313 -2.99 -14.56 1.31
C PHE A 313 -4.25 -13.67 1.37
N GLY A 314 -5.39 -14.21 0.91
CA GLY A 314 -6.59 -13.45 0.60
C GLY A 314 -7.31 -12.84 1.79
N PHE A 315 -8.01 -11.73 1.53
CA PHE A 315 -9.05 -11.22 2.42
C PHE A 315 -10.26 -12.17 2.46
N TYR A 316 -10.45 -12.92 1.39
CA TYR A 316 -11.53 -13.91 1.26
C TYR A 316 -10.96 -15.28 0.92
N ARG A 317 -11.64 -16.32 1.42
CA ARG A 317 -11.36 -17.71 1.05
C ARG A 317 -11.85 -18.03 -0.35
N PRO A 318 -11.48 -19.19 -0.93
CA PRO A 318 -11.94 -19.60 -2.25
C PRO A 318 -13.46 -19.65 -2.42
N ASP A 319 -14.20 -19.92 -1.34
CA ASP A 319 -15.66 -19.96 -1.30
C ASP A 319 -16.32 -18.59 -1.09
N TYR A 320 -15.53 -17.50 -1.15
CA TYR A 320 -15.95 -16.11 -0.93
C TYR A 320 -16.34 -15.78 0.52
N SER A 321 -16.13 -16.67 1.47
CA SER A 321 -16.32 -16.32 2.88
C SER A 321 -15.22 -15.37 3.35
N PRO A 322 -15.57 -14.31 4.10
CA PRO A 322 -14.58 -13.33 4.57
C PRO A 322 -13.65 -13.95 5.62
N ARG A 323 -12.39 -13.55 5.56
CA ARG A 323 -11.45 -13.74 6.66
C ARG A 323 -11.53 -12.56 7.64
N LYS A 324 -10.89 -12.70 8.79
CA LYS A 324 -10.74 -11.60 9.76
C LYS A 324 -10.15 -10.35 9.13
N ALA A 325 -9.21 -10.50 8.20
CA ALA A 325 -8.65 -9.39 7.43
C ALA A 325 -9.71 -8.54 6.72
N ALA A 326 -10.70 -9.16 6.07
CA ALA A 326 -11.80 -8.44 5.43
C ALA A 326 -12.69 -7.72 6.45
N ILE A 327 -13.00 -8.37 7.57
CA ILE A 327 -13.85 -7.81 8.63
C ILE A 327 -13.16 -6.62 9.29
N TYR A 328 -11.89 -6.77 9.66
CA TYR A 328 -11.13 -5.72 10.34
C TYR A 328 -10.89 -4.49 9.44
N LEU A 329 -10.57 -4.74 8.15
CA LEU A 329 -10.42 -3.64 7.19
C LEU A 329 -11.76 -2.94 6.94
N HIS A 330 -12.87 -3.68 6.82
CA HIS A 330 -14.22 -3.10 6.74
C HIS A 330 -14.51 -2.16 7.92
N ASN A 331 -14.23 -2.62 9.12
CA ASN A 331 -14.44 -1.83 10.32
C ASN A 331 -13.57 -0.56 10.31
N LEU A 332 -12.28 -0.69 10.01
CA LEU A 332 -11.37 0.45 9.93
C LEU A 332 -11.81 1.47 8.89
N THR A 333 -12.12 1.03 7.67
CA THR A 333 -12.52 1.94 6.58
C THR A 333 -13.88 2.58 6.85
N THR A 334 -14.78 1.90 7.57
CA THR A 334 -16.08 2.45 8.00
C THR A 334 -15.91 3.48 9.10
N ILE A 335 -15.08 3.23 10.12
CA ILE A 335 -14.75 4.19 11.18
C ILE A 335 -14.13 5.45 10.58
N LEU A 336 -13.27 5.30 9.59
CA LEU A 336 -12.57 6.41 8.94
C LEU A 336 -13.39 7.10 7.85
N ALA A 337 -14.55 6.59 7.47
CA ALA A 337 -15.30 7.08 6.31
C ALA A 337 -15.50 8.61 6.34
N ASP A 338 -15.20 9.26 5.22
CA ASP A 338 -15.39 10.69 5.00
C ASP A 338 -16.01 10.92 3.62
N ARG A 339 -17.14 11.62 3.58
CA ARG A 339 -17.90 11.89 2.34
C ARG A 339 -17.53 13.22 1.68
N GLY A 340 -16.78 14.04 2.38
CA GLY A 340 -16.38 15.36 1.91
C GLY A 340 -14.94 15.41 1.42
N THR A 341 -14.54 16.60 0.98
CA THR A 341 -13.16 16.88 0.58
C THR A 341 -12.55 17.90 1.55
N LEU A 342 -11.37 17.63 2.04
CA LEU A 342 -10.59 18.54 2.88
C LEU A 342 -9.33 18.98 2.15
N ALA A 343 -9.35 20.21 1.63
CA ALA A 343 -8.22 20.74 0.87
C ALA A 343 -7.04 21.14 1.77
N LYS A 344 -7.31 21.56 2.99
CA LYS A 344 -6.30 22.11 3.90
C LYS A 344 -6.50 21.56 5.32
N PRO A 345 -5.87 20.43 5.63
CA PRO A 345 -5.93 19.85 6.96
C PRO A 345 -5.41 20.80 8.04
N GLY A 346 -6.02 20.73 9.21
CA GLY A 346 -5.63 21.47 10.39
C GLY A 346 -4.47 20.83 11.14
N ARG A 347 -4.24 21.32 12.33
CA ARG A 347 -3.19 20.85 13.23
C ARG A 347 -3.81 20.44 14.57
N LEU A 348 -3.30 19.37 15.13
CA LEU A 348 -3.66 18.90 16.46
C LEU A 348 -2.40 18.91 17.35
N ASP A 349 -2.54 19.45 18.53
CA ASP A 349 -1.51 19.40 19.54
C ASP A 349 -1.70 18.15 20.40
N PHE A 350 -0.78 17.20 20.28
CA PHE A 350 -0.78 15.96 21.04
C PHE A 350 0.62 15.41 21.27
N GLU A 351 0.76 14.60 22.30
CA GLU A 351 1.96 13.86 22.65
C GLU A 351 1.59 12.43 23.07
N ILE A 352 2.39 11.46 22.65
CA ILE A 352 2.32 10.09 23.16
C ILE A 352 3.49 9.90 24.14
N SER A 353 3.17 9.89 25.43
CA SER A 353 4.19 9.77 26.46
C SER A 353 4.72 8.35 26.55
N ASN A 354 6.06 8.22 26.70
CA ASN A 354 6.75 6.93 26.80
C ASN A 354 6.51 6.00 25.60
N GLN A 355 6.39 6.56 24.40
CA GLN A 355 6.13 5.81 23.17
C GLN A 355 7.25 4.80 22.90
N PRO A 356 6.97 3.48 23.00
CA PRO A 356 7.95 2.45 22.63
C PRO A 356 8.14 2.38 21.11
N LYS A 357 9.19 1.72 20.66
CA LYS A 357 9.47 1.53 19.23
C LYS A 357 8.41 0.69 18.50
N THR A 358 7.62 -0.06 19.23
CA THR A 358 6.52 -0.89 18.75
C THR A 358 5.18 -0.15 18.66
N VAL A 359 5.15 1.14 18.99
CA VAL A 359 3.95 1.98 18.92
C VAL A 359 4.15 3.08 17.92
N HIS A 360 3.19 3.22 17.03
CA HIS A 360 3.20 4.18 15.93
C HIS A 360 1.89 4.97 15.90
N GLU A 361 1.89 6.12 15.19
CA GLU A 361 0.71 6.97 15.10
C GLU A 361 0.53 7.55 13.69
N LEU A 362 -0.72 7.87 13.35
CA LEU A 362 -1.10 8.59 12.14
C LEU A 362 -2.24 9.56 12.48
N LEU A 363 -2.04 10.84 12.24
CA LEU A 363 -3.06 11.86 12.44
C LEU A 363 -3.77 12.17 11.12
N LEU A 364 -5.08 11.90 11.10
CA LEU A 364 -5.97 12.20 9.99
C LEU A 364 -6.97 13.28 10.39
N GLN A 365 -7.57 13.94 9.39
CA GLN A 365 -8.70 14.86 9.60
C GLN A 365 -9.76 14.67 8.52
N ARG A 366 -11.01 14.55 8.96
CA ARG A 366 -12.19 14.49 8.10
C ARG A 366 -12.58 15.87 7.62
N SER A 367 -13.38 15.90 6.56
CA SER A 367 -13.90 17.13 5.97
C SER A 367 -14.83 17.93 6.90
N ASP A 368 -15.43 17.27 7.89
CA ASP A 368 -16.25 17.92 8.94
C ASP A 368 -15.40 18.55 10.08
N GLY A 369 -14.07 18.51 9.96
CA GLY A 369 -13.15 19.05 10.95
C GLY A 369 -12.73 18.06 12.05
N THR A 370 -13.38 16.91 12.16
CA THR A 370 -13.07 15.88 13.14
C THR A 370 -11.66 15.30 12.91
N PHE A 371 -10.84 15.28 13.96
CA PHE A 371 -9.57 14.59 13.92
C PHE A 371 -9.74 13.11 14.25
N GLN A 372 -8.94 12.28 13.59
CA GLN A 372 -8.85 10.85 13.83
C GLN A 372 -7.36 10.52 14.06
N LEU A 373 -6.98 10.39 15.32
CA LEU A 373 -5.64 9.96 15.69
C LEU A 373 -5.65 8.44 15.80
N ILE A 374 -4.96 7.78 14.88
CA ILE A 374 -4.79 6.33 14.89
C ILE A 374 -3.49 6.04 15.61
N VAL A 375 -3.57 5.23 16.68
CA VAL A 375 -2.39 4.75 17.42
C VAL A 375 -2.40 3.24 17.34
N TRP A 376 -1.31 2.63 16.84
CA TRP A 376 -1.25 1.18 16.72
C TRP A 376 0.02 0.61 17.34
N GLY A 377 -0.14 -0.58 17.90
CA GLY A 377 0.96 -1.40 18.37
C GLY A 377 1.39 -2.41 17.31
N GLU A 378 2.65 -2.81 17.38
CA GLU A 378 3.20 -3.94 16.61
C GLU A 378 3.98 -4.88 17.52
N ARG A 379 3.47 -5.11 18.72
CA ARG A 379 4.03 -6.06 19.66
C ARG A 379 3.36 -7.42 19.50
N LEU A 380 4.11 -8.40 19.03
CA LEU A 380 3.60 -9.77 18.81
C LEU A 380 3.12 -10.48 20.08
N ARG A 381 3.78 -10.19 21.21
CA ARG A 381 3.44 -10.79 22.51
C ARG A 381 3.49 -9.76 23.61
N GLY A 382 2.43 -9.72 24.43
CA GLY A 382 2.28 -8.75 25.48
C GLY A 382 1.68 -7.45 24.97
N GLU A 383 1.80 -6.41 25.76
CA GLU A 383 1.13 -5.11 25.56
C GLU A 383 2.09 -3.97 25.84
N ASP A 384 1.88 -2.86 25.16
CA ASP A 384 2.49 -1.57 25.45
C ASP A 384 1.45 -0.63 26.06
N ARG A 385 1.81 0.03 27.15
CA ARG A 385 0.95 1.03 27.78
C ARG A 385 1.49 2.40 27.47
N VAL A 386 0.68 3.23 26.86
CA VAL A 386 1.02 4.62 26.49
C VAL A 386 -0.09 5.58 26.93
N THR A 387 0.26 6.83 27.11
CA THR A 387 -0.69 7.90 27.39
C THR A 387 -0.65 8.91 26.27
N VAL A 388 -1.80 9.11 25.61
CA VAL A 388 -1.98 10.19 24.63
C VAL A 388 -2.45 11.43 25.39
N LYS A 389 -1.69 12.50 25.34
CA LYS A 389 -2.03 13.80 25.90
C LYS A 389 -2.43 14.76 24.78
N LEU A 390 -3.55 15.43 24.92
CA LEU A 390 -4.03 16.45 24.00
C LEU A 390 -3.74 17.83 24.57
N GLY A 391 -3.35 18.79 23.72
CA GLY A 391 -3.07 20.17 24.12
C GLY A 391 -4.30 20.89 24.65
N ASP A 392 -5.41 20.70 23.97
CA ASP A 392 -6.71 21.19 24.38
C ASP A 392 -7.56 20.08 25.01
N MET A 393 -8.55 20.47 25.79
CA MET A 393 -9.54 19.57 26.38
C MET A 393 -10.77 19.51 25.43
N PRO A 394 -10.90 18.49 24.58
CA PRO A 394 -12.07 18.37 23.71
C PRO A 394 -13.32 18.05 24.52
N GLU A 395 -14.50 18.42 24.01
CA GLU A 395 -15.77 18.08 24.64
C GLU A 395 -15.96 16.56 24.69
N GLN A 396 -15.62 15.87 23.62
CA GLN A 396 -15.77 14.42 23.52
C GLN A 396 -14.63 13.78 22.73
N VAL A 397 -14.19 12.64 23.24
CA VAL A 397 -13.25 11.71 22.57
C VAL A 397 -13.91 10.33 22.51
N ARG A 398 -13.87 9.69 21.35
CA ARG A 398 -14.36 8.32 21.15
C ARG A 398 -13.22 7.43 20.71
N LEU A 399 -13.09 6.28 21.36
CA LEU A 399 -12.12 5.25 21.03
C LEU A 399 -12.83 4.14 20.29
N HIS A 400 -12.28 3.75 19.13
CA HIS A 400 -12.79 2.63 18.34
C HIS A 400 -11.71 1.57 18.20
N ASP A 401 -12.12 0.32 18.32
CA ASP A 401 -11.29 -0.85 18.06
C ASP A 401 -11.83 -1.59 16.83
N PRO A 402 -11.13 -1.51 15.68
CA PRO A 402 -11.59 -2.16 14.45
C PRO A 402 -11.66 -3.68 14.53
N THR A 403 -11.01 -4.31 15.51
CA THR A 403 -11.09 -5.77 15.70
C THR A 403 -12.39 -6.21 16.36
N ILE A 404 -13.07 -5.28 17.05
CA ILE A 404 -14.36 -5.49 17.73
C ILE A 404 -15.54 -5.09 16.86
N GLY A 405 -15.44 -3.90 16.21
CA GLY A 405 -16.53 -3.38 15.38
C GLY A 405 -16.35 -1.92 15.01
N VAL A 406 -17.43 -1.29 14.56
CA VAL A 406 -17.43 0.12 14.12
C VAL A 406 -17.83 1.10 15.21
N GLU A 407 -18.56 0.62 16.21
CA GLU A 407 -19.01 1.46 17.32
C GLU A 407 -17.86 1.79 18.28
N PRO A 408 -17.88 2.95 18.96
CA PRO A 408 -16.86 3.26 19.94
C PRO A 408 -16.91 2.29 21.13
N VAL A 409 -15.75 1.74 21.48
CA VAL A 409 -15.59 0.88 22.68
C VAL A 409 -15.53 1.72 23.96
N GLN A 410 -15.20 3.01 23.83
CA GLN A 410 -15.16 3.95 24.97
C GLN A 410 -15.47 5.37 24.49
N THR A 411 -16.18 6.12 25.32
CA THR A 411 -16.41 7.55 25.12
C THR A 411 -16.01 8.30 26.38
N LEU A 412 -15.16 9.31 26.21
CA LEU A 412 -14.64 10.16 27.27
C LEU A 412 -15.14 11.60 27.06
N SER A 413 -15.61 12.25 28.11
CA SER A 413 -16.00 13.66 28.09
C SER A 413 -14.96 14.51 28.81
N ASN A 414 -14.61 15.65 28.21
CA ASN A 414 -13.64 16.60 28.79
C ASN A 414 -12.32 15.93 29.23
N ALA A 415 -11.79 15.05 28.39
CA ALA A 415 -10.56 14.32 28.67
C ALA A 415 -9.43 14.78 27.72
N ASN A 416 -8.33 15.23 28.29
CA ASN A 416 -7.11 15.55 27.54
C ASN A 416 -5.96 14.56 27.79
N SER A 417 -6.24 13.49 28.53
CA SER A 417 -5.29 12.40 28.79
C SER A 417 -6.02 11.07 28.60
N ILE A 418 -5.50 10.24 27.71
CA ILE A 418 -6.13 9.00 27.28
C ILE A 418 -5.09 7.89 27.46
N GLU A 419 -5.38 6.94 28.31
CA GLU A 419 -4.54 5.76 28.47
C GLU A 419 -4.93 4.68 27.48
N LEU A 420 -3.94 4.12 26.78
CA LEU A 420 -4.11 3.03 25.84
C LEU A 420 -3.26 1.85 26.24
N THR A 421 -3.85 0.67 26.11
CA THR A 421 -3.15 -0.61 26.16
C THR A 421 -3.16 -1.18 24.74
N LEU A 422 -1.99 -1.29 24.12
CA LEU A 422 -1.83 -1.66 22.72
C LEU A 422 -1.08 -2.99 22.61
N SER A 423 -1.58 -3.89 21.79
CA SER A 423 -0.88 -5.11 21.39
C SER A 423 -0.39 -4.99 19.94
N ASP A 424 -1.08 -5.58 18.98
CA ASP A 424 -0.69 -5.69 17.56
C ASP A 424 -1.74 -5.14 16.59
N HIS A 425 -2.57 -4.20 17.03
CA HIS A 425 -3.61 -3.58 16.20
C HIS A 425 -3.83 -2.09 16.52
N PRO A 426 -4.54 -1.35 15.65
CA PRO A 426 -4.82 0.06 15.87
C PRO A 426 -6.02 0.30 16.78
N ILE A 427 -5.95 1.40 17.53
CA ILE A 427 -7.08 2.09 18.14
C ILE A 427 -7.26 3.43 17.42
N VAL A 428 -8.48 3.74 17.00
CA VAL A 428 -8.82 5.01 16.37
C VAL A 428 -9.45 5.94 17.41
N ILE A 429 -8.78 7.05 17.69
CA ILE A 429 -9.23 8.08 18.60
C ILE A 429 -9.89 9.20 17.78
N THR A 430 -11.21 9.29 17.84
CA THR A 430 -11.97 10.33 17.17
C THR A 430 -12.17 11.52 18.11
N ILE A 431 -11.72 12.70 17.69
CA ILE A 431 -11.70 13.94 18.47
C ILE A 431 -12.56 14.97 17.73
N SER A 432 -13.73 15.27 18.25
CA SER A 432 -14.61 16.28 17.67
C SER A 432 -14.08 17.68 17.96
N PRO A 433 -14.09 18.61 16.97
CA PRO A 433 -13.78 20.01 17.25
C PRO A 433 -14.81 20.59 18.21
N ARG A 434 -14.39 21.53 19.08
CA ARG A 434 -15.37 22.32 19.83
C ARG A 434 -16.20 23.12 18.84
N MET A 435 -17.50 23.04 18.94
CA MET A 435 -18.39 24.01 18.27
C MET A 435 -18.11 25.40 18.86
N GLN A 436 -17.61 26.31 18.01
CA GLN A 436 -17.39 27.70 18.38
C GLN A 436 -18.72 28.44 18.48
#